data_34aa8e4ef1dd5dffbbb3baf009d3e0d8
#
_entry.id   34aa8e4ef1dd5dffbbb3baf009d3e0d8
#
_cell.length_a   1.000
_cell.length_b   1.000
_cell.length_c   1.000
_cell.angle_alpha   90.00
_cell.angle_beta   90.00
_cell.angle_gamma   90.00
#
_symmetry.space_group_name_H-M   'P 1'
#
loop_
_entity.id
_entity.type
_entity.pdbx_description
1 polymer ?
#
loop_
_entity_poly.entity_id
_entity_poly.type
_entity_poly.pdbx_seq_one_letter_code
_entity_poly.pdbx_strand_id
1 'polypeptide(L)'
;MAFNQVNALEFNEIKAQIKEYLRSQSQFSDYDFEGSSLTVLLDSLAYNTYYTAVNANLAVNEGFLETAVLRENVVKLARMLGYTPKSARSATCTVDISIQTVFPYPTTVTMAAGLVLNFTGLDNNNFVFSLPTDNTVSVDSLTGIATFSNVVLSEGLFLTDTFVKNTSQRQRFILTNQNADTSSMIVEVTSGTITEKYLQATDITKIDANSKVFFLSLIHI
;
A
#
# COMPACT_ATOMS: atom_id res chain seq x y z
N MET A 1 2.84 18.45 13.02
CA MET A 1 1.39 18.15 13.06
C MET A 1 0.87 18.60 14.41
N ALA A 2 -0.13 19.47 14.45
CA ALA A 2 -0.75 19.90 15.70
C ALA A 2 -1.81 18.85 16.07
N PHE A 3 -1.57 18.11 17.15
CA PHE A 3 -2.57 17.21 17.73
C PHE A 3 -3.63 18.07 18.43
N ASN A 4 -4.90 17.83 18.13
CA ASN A 4 -5.99 18.42 18.91
C ASN A 4 -6.13 17.64 20.22
N GLN A 5 -5.72 18.26 21.31
CA GLN A 5 -5.86 17.70 22.65
C GLN A 5 -7.27 18.01 23.17
N VAL A 6 -8.14 16.99 23.20
CA VAL A 6 -9.52 17.11 23.68
C VAL A 6 -9.58 16.98 25.20
N ASN A 7 -8.69 16.15 25.76
CA ASN A 7 -8.54 15.93 27.21
C ASN A 7 -7.09 16.10 27.59
N ALA A 8 -6.79 17.08 28.44
CA ALA A 8 -5.45 17.38 28.97
C ALA A 8 -5.19 16.73 30.33
N LEU A 9 -5.70 15.51 30.53
CA LEU A 9 -5.56 14.82 31.82
C LEU A 9 -4.27 14.00 31.82
N GLU A 10 -3.33 14.38 32.70
CA GLU A 10 -2.15 13.60 33.02
C GLU A 10 -2.43 12.60 34.16
N PHE A 11 -1.72 11.47 34.18
CA PHE A 11 -1.91 10.42 35.18
C PHE A 11 -1.89 10.95 36.62
N ASN A 12 -0.92 11.81 36.95
CA ASN A 12 -0.78 12.36 38.30
C ASN A 12 -1.92 13.32 38.65
N GLU A 13 -2.44 14.08 37.68
CA GLU A 13 -3.59 14.97 37.89
C GLU A 13 -4.86 14.16 38.13
N ILE A 14 -5.10 13.12 37.36
CA ILE A 14 -6.23 12.20 37.53
C ILE A 14 -6.18 11.57 38.93
N LYS A 15 -5.02 11.07 39.33
CA LYS A 15 -4.82 10.47 40.64
C LYS A 15 -5.08 11.48 41.76
N ALA A 16 -4.62 12.71 41.62
CA ALA A 16 -4.84 13.80 42.61
C ALA A 16 -6.33 14.13 42.73
N GLN A 17 -7.05 14.26 41.58
CA GLN A 17 -8.50 14.53 41.58
C GLN A 17 -9.30 13.40 42.24
N ILE A 18 -8.94 12.14 41.96
CA ILE A 18 -9.59 11.00 42.62
C ILE A 18 -9.39 11.03 44.13
N LYS A 19 -8.16 11.31 44.59
CA LYS A 19 -7.86 11.45 46.03
C LYS A 19 -8.66 12.59 46.67
N GLU A 20 -8.71 13.74 46.02
CA GLU A 20 -9.45 14.89 46.47
C GLU A 20 -10.95 14.60 46.60
N TYR A 21 -11.52 13.96 45.58
CA TYR A 21 -12.92 13.50 45.60
C TYR A 21 -13.16 12.55 46.78
N LEU A 22 -12.32 11.54 46.99
CA LEU A 22 -12.47 10.62 48.10
C LEU A 22 -12.34 11.30 49.47
N ARG A 23 -11.41 12.25 49.64
CA ARG A 23 -11.28 13.04 50.87
C ARG A 23 -12.50 13.90 51.17
N SER A 24 -13.25 14.30 50.15
CA SER A 24 -14.50 15.04 50.34
C SER A 24 -15.63 14.18 50.90
N GLN A 25 -15.48 12.84 50.88
CA GLN A 25 -16.44 11.90 51.45
C GLN A 25 -16.15 11.68 52.94
N SER A 26 -17.17 11.71 53.80
CA SER A 26 -17.02 11.60 55.26
C SER A 26 -16.31 10.32 55.74
N GLN A 27 -16.37 9.26 54.96
CA GLN A 27 -15.75 7.97 55.27
C GLN A 27 -14.24 7.94 55.03
N PHE A 28 -13.68 8.88 54.26
CA PHE A 28 -12.29 8.93 53.84
C PHE A 28 -11.59 10.26 54.18
N SER A 29 -12.20 11.13 55.00
CA SER A 29 -11.71 12.47 55.26
C SER A 29 -10.30 12.47 55.91
N ASP A 30 -10.00 11.49 56.77
CA ASP A 30 -8.71 11.35 57.47
C ASP A 30 -7.90 10.14 56.97
N TYR A 31 -8.25 9.59 55.83
CA TYR A 31 -7.60 8.37 55.32
C TYR A 31 -6.24 8.67 54.72
N ASP A 32 -5.20 7.93 55.17
CA ASP A 32 -3.87 7.98 54.56
C ASP A 32 -3.82 7.13 53.26
N PHE A 33 -3.93 7.81 52.14
CA PHE A 33 -3.89 7.15 50.85
C PHE A 33 -2.47 6.71 50.46
N GLU A 34 -1.41 7.32 50.98
CA GLU A 34 -0.05 7.02 50.58
C GLU A 34 0.47 5.73 51.22
N GLY A 35 0.05 5.46 52.48
CA GLY A 35 0.49 4.29 53.28
C GLY A 35 -0.41 3.05 53.09
N SER A 36 -1.48 3.13 52.33
CA SER A 36 -2.49 2.08 52.27
C SER A 36 -2.46 1.26 50.98
N SER A 37 -2.93 0.03 51.05
CA SER A 37 -3.15 -0.83 49.86
C SER A 37 -4.17 -0.27 48.86
N LEU A 38 -5.03 0.68 49.31
CA LEU A 38 -5.99 1.38 48.48
C LEU A 38 -5.28 2.24 47.38
N THR A 39 -4.06 2.66 47.62
CA THR A 39 -3.24 3.40 46.65
C THR A 39 -3.09 2.62 45.34
N VAL A 40 -2.93 1.29 45.41
CA VAL A 40 -2.81 0.43 44.20
C VAL A 40 -4.09 0.44 43.38
N LEU A 41 -5.25 0.44 44.03
CA LEU A 41 -6.54 0.55 43.36
C LEU A 41 -6.75 1.93 42.71
N LEU A 42 -6.32 3.00 43.42
CA LEU A 42 -6.36 4.36 42.86
C LEU A 42 -5.44 4.50 41.65
N ASP A 43 -4.26 3.91 41.70
CA ASP A 43 -3.33 3.91 40.57
C ASP A 43 -3.89 3.15 39.37
N SER A 44 -4.53 2.00 39.63
CA SER A 44 -5.18 1.23 38.57
C SER A 44 -6.35 2.01 37.94
N LEU A 45 -7.16 2.71 38.77
CA LEU A 45 -8.28 3.52 38.28
C LEU A 45 -7.79 4.74 37.49
N ALA A 46 -6.78 5.43 38.01
CA ALA A 46 -6.15 6.58 37.35
C ALA A 46 -5.54 6.17 36.00
N TYR A 47 -4.87 5.02 35.97
CA TYR A 47 -4.28 4.45 34.76
C TYR A 47 -5.34 4.11 33.69
N ASN A 48 -6.43 3.47 34.09
CA ASN A 48 -7.54 3.17 33.20
C ASN A 48 -8.19 4.45 32.63
N THR A 49 -8.37 5.46 33.47
CA THR A 49 -8.91 6.77 33.05
C THR A 49 -7.97 7.47 32.08
N TYR A 50 -6.66 7.45 32.36
CA TYR A 50 -5.63 7.99 31.48
C TYR A 50 -5.67 7.32 30.10
N TYR A 51 -5.68 5.98 30.05
CA TYR A 51 -5.78 5.26 28.78
C TYR A 51 -7.07 5.57 28.01
N THR A 52 -8.18 5.71 28.72
CA THR A 52 -9.46 6.09 28.10
C THR A 52 -9.37 7.49 27.47
N ALA A 53 -8.73 8.45 28.18
CA ALA A 53 -8.51 9.79 27.66
C ALA A 53 -7.59 9.81 26.43
N VAL A 54 -6.49 9.03 26.45
CA VAL A 54 -5.58 8.87 25.31
C VAL A 54 -6.32 8.26 24.09
N ASN A 55 -7.10 7.21 24.31
CA ASN A 55 -7.87 6.59 23.25
C ASN A 55 -8.94 7.55 22.67
N ALA A 56 -9.58 8.35 23.51
CA ALA A 56 -10.54 9.37 23.06
C ALA A 56 -9.85 10.44 22.20
N ASN A 57 -8.69 10.94 22.65
CA ASN A 57 -7.90 11.90 21.87
C ASN A 57 -7.46 11.31 20.52
N LEU A 58 -7.00 10.06 20.51
CA LEU A 58 -6.63 9.35 19.29
C LEU A 58 -7.83 9.22 18.34
N ALA A 59 -8.98 8.78 18.84
CA ALA A 59 -10.18 8.60 18.05
C ALA A 59 -10.66 9.92 17.41
N VAL A 60 -10.59 11.03 18.15
CA VAL A 60 -10.95 12.35 17.61
C VAL A 60 -9.97 12.79 16.52
N ASN A 61 -8.65 12.62 16.77
CA ASN A 61 -7.63 13.01 15.79
C ASN A 61 -7.69 12.17 14.50
N GLU A 62 -8.06 10.89 14.61
CA GLU A 62 -8.28 10.03 13.44
C GLU A 62 -9.52 10.43 12.60
N GLY A 63 -10.40 11.28 13.12
CA GLY A 63 -11.55 11.82 12.38
C GLY A 63 -11.22 12.96 11.42
N PHE A 64 -10.03 13.54 11.48
CA PHE A 64 -9.63 14.66 10.64
C PHE A 64 -8.44 14.32 9.75
N LEU A 65 -8.52 14.70 8.48
CA LEU A 65 -7.47 14.39 7.48
C LEU A 65 -6.09 14.95 7.87
N GLU A 66 -6.06 16.09 8.54
CA GLU A 66 -4.83 16.78 8.96
C GLU A 66 -4.10 16.06 10.10
N THR A 67 -4.86 15.40 10.99
CA THR A 67 -4.34 14.80 12.23
C THR A 67 -4.36 13.28 12.21
N ALA A 68 -5.07 12.65 11.25
CA ALA A 68 -5.13 11.21 11.11
C ALA A 68 -3.75 10.61 10.79
N VAL A 69 -3.37 9.58 11.52
CA VAL A 69 -2.08 8.87 11.38
C VAL A 69 -2.27 7.50 10.72
N LEU A 70 -3.40 6.85 10.98
CA LEU A 70 -3.68 5.54 10.39
C LEU A 70 -4.01 5.69 8.90
N ARG A 71 -3.17 5.08 8.04
CA ARG A 71 -3.32 5.14 6.58
C ARG A 71 -4.74 4.82 6.10
N GLU A 72 -5.38 3.83 6.72
CA GLU A 72 -6.75 3.44 6.37
C GLU A 72 -7.75 4.59 6.57
N ASN A 73 -7.64 5.33 7.67
CA ASN A 73 -8.50 6.46 7.98
C ASN A 73 -8.21 7.65 7.06
N VAL A 74 -6.92 7.96 6.83
CA VAL A 74 -6.50 8.99 5.85
C VAL A 74 -7.10 8.72 4.48
N VAL A 75 -7.02 7.48 4.00
CA VAL A 75 -7.58 7.08 2.69
C VAL A 75 -9.10 7.21 2.66
N LYS A 76 -9.80 6.80 3.73
CA LYS A 76 -11.26 6.93 3.83
C LYS A 76 -11.70 8.41 3.78
N LEU A 77 -11.04 9.25 4.57
CA LEU A 77 -11.31 10.69 4.61
C LEU A 77 -11.01 11.36 3.26
N ALA A 78 -9.89 11.04 2.64
CA ALA A 78 -9.53 11.54 1.31
C ALA A 78 -10.57 11.15 0.24
N ARG A 79 -11.11 9.93 0.30
CA ARG A 79 -12.17 9.48 -0.60
C ARG A 79 -13.48 10.25 -0.41
N MET A 80 -13.83 10.62 0.82
CA MET A 80 -15.00 11.47 1.07
C MET A 80 -14.87 12.84 0.41
N LEU A 81 -13.63 13.34 0.21
CA LEU A 81 -13.31 14.57 -0.52
C LEU A 81 -13.17 14.33 -2.04
N GLY A 82 -13.47 13.15 -2.54
CA GLY A 82 -13.37 12.81 -3.97
C GLY A 82 -11.97 12.41 -4.44
N TYR A 83 -10.98 12.32 -3.54
CA TYR A 83 -9.64 11.88 -3.91
C TYR A 83 -9.54 10.35 -3.96
N THR A 84 -9.09 9.82 -5.09
CA THR A 84 -8.80 8.38 -5.22
C THR A 84 -7.29 8.17 -5.05
N PRO A 85 -6.84 7.49 -3.99
CA PRO A 85 -5.44 7.18 -3.81
C PRO A 85 -4.88 6.39 -4.99
N LYS A 86 -3.64 6.70 -5.36
CA LYS A 86 -2.89 5.99 -6.40
C LYS A 86 -1.74 5.23 -5.75
N SER A 87 -1.29 4.16 -6.40
CA SER A 87 -0.04 3.49 -6.03
C SER A 87 1.19 4.35 -6.29
N ALA A 88 2.33 3.92 -5.81
CA ALA A 88 3.61 4.40 -6.33
C ALA A 88 3.62 4.25 -7.86
N ARG A 89 4.37 5.11 -8.54
CA ARG A 89 4.47 5.09 -9.99
C ARG A 89 5.94 5.02 -10.38
N SER A 90 6.28 4.05 -11.20
CA SER A 90 7.61 3.92 -11.78
C SER A 90 7.86 5.00 -12.83
N ALA A 91 9.10 5.43 -13.00
CA ALA A 91 9.50 6.24 -14.13
C ALA A 91 9.43 5.38 -15.41
N THR A 92 9.06 6.03 -16.50
CA THR A 92 9.02 5.35 -17.82
C THR A 92 9.89 6.09 -18.81
N CYS A 93 10.58 5.35 -19.68
CA CYS A 93 11.31 5.90 -20.80
C CYS A 93 10.88 5.20 -22.11
N THR A 94 10.96 5.94 -23.21
CA THR A 94 10.74 5.39 -24.55
C THR A 94 12.06 5.39 -25.28
N VAL A 95 12.46 4.23 -25.81
CA VAL A 95 13.74 4.02 -26.48
C VAL A 95 13.57 3.31 -27.81
N ASP A 96 14.48 3.59 -28.74
CA ASP A 96 14.66 2.82 -29.96
C ASP A 96 15.91 1.97 -29.80
N ILE A 97 15.78 0.66 -30.03
CA ILE A 97 16.88 -0.30 -29.88
C ILE A 97 17.11 -0.99 -31.21
N SER A 98 18.32 -0.88 -31.75
CA SER A 98 18.72 -1.59 -32.96
C SER A 98 19.76 -2.66 -32.63
N ILE A 99 19.52 -3.88 -33.09
CA ILE A 99 20.37 -5.05 -32.85
C ILE A 99 20.85 -5.56 -34.20
N GLN A 100 22.18 -5.68 -34.37
CA GLN A 100 22.79 -6.33 -35.50
C GLN A 100 22.84 -7.85 -35.25
N THR A 101 22.18 -8.61 -36.10
CA THR A 101 22.23 -10.09 -36.06
C THR A 101 23.40 -10.64 -36.89
N VAL A 102 23.76 -11.89 -36.62
CA VAL A 102 24.85 -12.60 -37.36
C VAL A 102 24.26 -13.49 -38.44
N PHE A 103 24.94 -13.53 -39.59
CA PHE A 103 24.53 -14.41 -40.71
C PHE A 103 24.69 -15.91 -40.31
N PRO A 104 23.72 -16.76 -40.64
CA PRO A 104 22.49 -16.50 -41.39
C PRO A 104 21.46 -15.73 -40.56
N TYR A 105 20.89 -14.66 -41.14
CA TYR A 105 20.00 -13.78 -40.42
C TYR A 105 18.72 -14.49 -40.01
N PRO A 106 18.29 -14.43 -38.75
CA PRO A 106 17.00 -14.96 -38.33
C PRO A 106 15.88 -14.12 -38.92
N THR A 107 14.70 -14.70 -39.09
CA THR A 107 13.51 -13.96 -39.57
C THR A 107 12.97 -12.96 -38.57
N THR A 108 13.09 -13.26 -37.28
CA THR A 108 12.59 -12.44 -36.20
C THR A 108 13.56 -12.46 -35.01
N VAL A 109 13.55 -11.38 -34.22
CA VAL A 109 14.22 -11.29 -32.92
C VAL A 109 13.19 -10.90 -31.87
N THR A 110 13.22 -11.60 -30.74
CA THR A 110 12.33 -11.32 -29.61
C THR A 110 13.13 -10.76 -28.45
N MET A 111 12.74 -9.60 -27.97
CA MET A 111 13.17 -9.04 -26.71
C MET A 111 12.24 -9.59 -25.63
N ALA A 112 12.75 -10.46 -24.76
CA ALA A 112 11.95 -11.07 -23.72
C ALA A 112 11.55 -10.06 -22.63
N ALA A 113 10.38 -10.26 -22.03
CA ALA A 113 9.96 -9.53 -20.84
C ALA A 113 10.98 -9.65 -19.71
N GLY A 114 11.13 -8.60 -18.92
CA GLY A 114 12.07 -8.53 -17.80
C GLY A 114 13.10 -7.44 -17.95
N LEU A 115 14.27 -7.62 -17.33
CA LEU A 115 15.35 -6.63 -17.34
C LEU A 115 15.90 -6.40 -18.74
N VAL A 116 15.86 -5.15 -19.19
CA VAL A 116 16.39 -4.73 -20.48
C VAL A 116 17.63 -3.86 -20.34
N LEU A 117 17.56 -2.85 -19.46
CA LEU A 117 18.63 -1.89 -19.25
C LEU A 117 19.04 -1.83 -17.78
N ASN A 118 20.33 -1.78 -17.54
CA ASN A 118 20.93 -1.49 -16.25
C ASN A 118 22.06 -0.49 -16.46
N PHE A 119 21.99 0.67 -15.82
CA PHE A 119 23.03 1.68 -15.92
C PHE A 119 23.23 2.42 -14.60
N THR A 120 24.43 2.94 -14.42
CA THR A 120 24.77 3.76 -13.26
C THR A 120 24.68 5.24 -13.66
N GLY A 121 23.83 5.99 -12.97
CA GLY A 121 23.67 7.42 -13.18
C GLY A 121 24.84 8.25 -12.63
N LEU A 122 24.80 9.57 -12.86
CA LEU A 122 25.84 10.52 -12.46
C LEU A 122 26.10 10.54 -10.95
N ASP A 123 25.08 10.24 -10.14
CA ASP A 123 25.16 10.19 -8.67
C ASP A 123 25.57 8.80 -8.13
N ASN A 124 26.13 7.95 -8.97
CA ASN A 124 26.48 6.56 -8.65
C ASN A 124 25.27 5.69 -8.22
N ASN A 125 24.06 6.13 -8.53
CA ASN A 125 22.85 5.34 -8.36
C ASN A 125 22.67 4.38 -9.53
N ASN A 126 22.30 3.14 -9.22
CA ASN A 126 22.03 2.13 -10.24
C ASN A 126 20.56 2.15 -10.62
N PHE A 127 20.28 2.31 -11.92
CA PHE A 127 18.94 2.33 -12.48
C PHE A 127 18.71 1.08 -13.32
N VAL A 128 17.59 0.45 -13.09
CA VAL A 128 17.16 -0.78 -13.76
C VAL A 128 15.86 -0.51 -14.48
N PHE A 129 15.79 -0.82 -15.78
CA PHE A 129 14.58 -0.68 -16.58
C PHE A 129 14.17 -2.03 -17.16
N SER A 130 12.88 -2.31 -17.11
CA SER A 130 12.30 -3.58 -17.50
C SER A 130 11.18 -3.43 -18.53
N LEU A 131 11.01 -4.46 -19.34
CA LEU A 131 9.94 -4.60 -20.33
C LEU A 131 8.81 -5.46 -19.74
N PRO A 132 7.53 -5.03 -19.81
CA PRO A 132 6.41 -5.78 -19.22
C PRO A 132 6.03 -7.06 -19.98
N THR A 133 6.21 -7.07 -21.28
CA THR A 133 5.80 -8.18 -22.16
C THR A 133 6.83 -8.36 -23.28
N ASP A 134 6.93 -9.59 -23.81
CA ASP A 134 7.78 -9.87 -24.94
C ASP A 134 7.45 -8.96 -26.14
N ASN A 135 8.50 -8.47 -26.80
CA ASN A 135 8.39 -7.67 -28.02
C ASN A 135 9.17 -8.38 -29.13
N THR A 136 8.51 -8.67 -30.25
CA THR A 136 9.11 -9.38 -31.38
C THR A 136 9.05 -8.53 -32.65
N VAL A 137 10.20 -8.38 -33.31
CA VAL A 137 10.32 -7.64 -34.56
C VAL A 137 10.95 -8.50 -35.66
N SER A 138 10.63 -8.20 -36.91
CA SER A 138 11.28 -8.81 -38.07
C SER A 138 12.69 -8.26 -38.26
N VAL A 139 13.59 -9.09 -38.76
CA VAL A 139 14.95 -8.71 -39.12
C VAL A 139 14.96 -8.32 -40.62
N ASP A 140 15.63 -7.23 -40.93
CA ASP A 140 15.86 -6.88 -42.34
C ASP A 140 16.81 -7.92 -43.00
N SER A 141 16.31 -8.59 -44.00
CA SER A 141 17.03 -9.66 -44.67
C SER A 141 18.28 -9.23 -45.43
N LEU A 142 18.41 -7.93 -45.73
CA LEU A 142 19.55 -7.39 -46.47
C LEU A 142 20.67 -6.92 -45.50
N THR A 143 20.28 -6.27 -44.41
CA THR A 143 21.22 -5.66 -43.48
C THR A 143 21.43 -6.51 -42.23
N GLY A 144 20.52 -7.42 -41.91
CA GLY A 144 20.53 -8.21 -40.69
C GLY A 144 20.21 -7.39 -39.43
N ILE A 145 19.61 -6.19 -39.56
CA ILE A 145 19.26 -5.32 -38.47
C ILE A 145 17.83 -5.58 -38.00
N ALA A 146 17.65 -5.78 -36.69
CA ALA A 146 16.34 -5.79 -36.03
C ALA A 146 16.19 -4.46 -35.29
N THR A 147 15.13 -3.70 -35.58
CA THR A 147 14.88 -2.40 -34.94
C THR A 147 13.58 -2.46 -34.13
N PHE A 148 13.69 -2.27 -32.83
CA PHE A 148 12.58 -2.10 -31.91
C PHE A 148 12.34 -0.60 -31.73
N SER A 149 11.26 -0.09 -32.30
CA SER A 149 10.95 1.35 -32.24
C SER A 149 9.93 1.64 -31.17
N ASN A 150 10.09 2.78 -30.47
CA ASN A 150 9.17 3.27 -29.44
C ASN A 150 8.92 2.26 -28.31
N VAL A 151 9.93 1.55 -27.87
CA VAL A 151 9.81 0.60 -26.76
C VAL A 151 9.67 1.36 -25.47
N VAL A 152 8.57 1.15 -24.75
CA VAL A 152 8.34 1.75 -23.43
C VAL A 152 8.89 0.83 -22.36
N LEU A 153 9.85 1.31 -21.61
CA LEU A 153 10.47 0.63 -20.49
C LEU A 153 10.04 1.31 -19.18
N SER A 154 9.85 0.52 -18.13
CA SER A 154 9.52 0.99 -16.79
C SER A 154 10.69 0.77 -15.85
N GLU A 155 10.97 1.75 -14.98
CA GLU A 155 12.00 1.63 -13.94
C GLU A 155 11.58 0.58 -12.92
N GLY A 156 12.52 -0.27 -12.53
CA GLY A 156 12.35 -1.36 -11.58
C GLY A 156 12.24 -2.72 -12.24
N LEU A 157 11.82 -3.70 -11.46
CA LEU A 157 11.62 -5.09 -11.89
C LEU A 157 10.17 -5.47 -11.76
N PHE A 158 9.67 -6.26 -12.70
CA PHE A 158 8.37 -6.90 -12.58
C PHE A 158 8.42 -8.02 -11.55
N LEU A 159 7.52 -7.97 -10.57
CA LEU A 159 7.35 -9.01 -9.56
C LEU A 159 6.08 -9.79 -9.89
N THR A 160 6.14 -11.10 -9.70
CA THR A 160 4.99 -11.99 -9.91
C THR A 160 4.56 -12.58 -8.58
N ASP A 161 3.34 -12.27 -8.16
CA ASP A 161 2.68 -12.91 -7.04
C ASP A 161 1.69 -13.96 -7.56
N THR A 162 1.78 -15.18 -7.04
CA THR A 162 0.89 -16.28 -7.42
C THR A 162 -0.02 -16.65 -6.28
N PHE A 163 -1.32 -16.69 -6.54
CA PHE A 163 -2.34 -17.02 -5.56
C PHE A 163 -3.18 -18.19 -6.04
N VAL A 164 -3.52 -19.09 -5.11
CA VAL A 164 -4.41 -20.22 -5.38
C VAL A 164 -5.81 -19.88 -4.86
N LYS A 165 -6.83 -19.96 -5.74
CA LYS A 165 -8.19 -19.71 -5.35
C LYS A 165 -8.75 -20.87 -4.51
N ASN A 166 -9.26 -20.56 -3.32
CA ASN A 166 -10.08 -21.48 -2.54
C ASN A 166 -11.56 -21.19 -2.83
N THR A 167 -12.27 -22.18 -3.38
CA THR A 167 -13.68 -22.05 -3.77
C THR A 167 -14.65 -21.95 -2.58
N SER A 168 -14.21 -22.36 -1.39
CA SER A 168 -15.03 -22.38 -0.18
C SER A 168 -15.07 -21.05 0.58
N GLN A 169 -14.25 -20.06 0.20
CA GLN A 169 -14.11 -18.80 0.92
C GLN A 169 -14.02 -17.60 -0.03
N ARG A 170 -14.54 -16.47 0.43
CA ARG A 170 -14.33 -15.18 -0.22
C ARG A 170 -12.90 -14.71 0.06
N GLN A 171 -12.03 -14.80 -0.93
CA GLN A 171 -10.61 -14.45 -0.78
C GLN A 171 -10.33 -13.00 -1.16
N ARG A 172 -9.38 -12.41 -0.44
CA ARG A 172 -8.65 -11.21 -0.83
C ARG A 172 -7.21 -11.62 -1.11
N PHE A 173 -6.67 -11.17 -2.21
CA PHE A 173 -5.28 -11.39 -2.60
C PHE A 173 -4.51 -10.12 -2.26
N ILE A 174 -3.50 -10.25 -1.41
CA ILE A 174 -2.71 -9.12 -0.92
C ILE A 174 -1.35 -9.20 -1.59
N LEU A 175 -0.96 -8.13 -2.30
CA LEU A 175 0.36 -8.03 -2.93
C LEU A 175 1.45 -7.98 -1.85
N THR A 176 2.55 -8.69 -2.09
CA THR A 176 3.70 -8.75 -1.17
C THR A 176 4.44 -7.44 -1.08
N ASN A 177 4.49 -6.66 -2.16
CA ASN A 177 5.16 -5.37 -2.20
C ASN A 177 4.14 -4.21 -2.06
N GLN A 178 4.21 -3.48 -0.96
CA GLN A 178 3.34 -2.33 -0.69
C GLN A 178 3.63 -1.11 -1.58
N ASN A 179 4.83 -1.04 -2.15
CA ASN A 179 5.28 0.05 -3.00
C ASN A 179 5.20 -0.30 -4.50
N ALA A 180 4.49 -1.38 -4.86
CA ALA A 180 4.34 -1.77 -6.25
C ALA A 180 3.60 -0.70 -7.06
N ASP A 181 4.08 -0.42 -8.27
CA ASP A 181 3.33 0.33 -9.27
C ASP A 181 2.23 -0.56 -9.84
N THR A 182 0.99 -0.25 -9.47
CA THR A 182 -0.17 -1.02 -9.90
C THR A 182 -0.75 -0.54 -11.23
N SER A 183 -0.22 0.55 -11.80
CA SER A 183 -0.70 1.08 -13.08
C SER A 183 -0.36 0.18 -14.28
N SER A 184 0.72 -0.60 -14.15
CA SER A 184 1.18 -1.58 -15.14
C SER A 184 0.85 -3.02 -14.76
N MET A 185 0.01 -3.25 -13.75
CA MET A 185 -0.30 -4.57 -13.24
C MET A 185 -1.06 -5.41 -14.26
N ILE A 186 -0.58 -6.63 -14.50
CA ILE A 186 -1.22 -7.64 -15.33
C ILE A 186 -1.75 -8.74 -14.41
N VAL A 187 -3.03 -9.05 -14.53
CA VAL A 187 -3.65 -10.14 -13.80
C VAL A 187 -4.04 -11.23 -14.77
N GLU A 188 -3.53 -12.43 -14.53
CA GLU A 188 -3.83 -13.63 -15.31
C GLU A 188 -4.48 -14.67 -14.41
N VAL A 189 -5.51 -15.33 -14.91
CA VAL A 189 -6.19 -16.41 -14.20
C VAL A 189 -6.06 -17.69 -15.01
N THR A 190 -5.42 -18.69 -14.43
CA THR A 190 -5.26 -20.00 -15.03
C THR A 190 -6.27 -20.99 -14.47
N SER A 191 -7.06 -21.60 -15.32
CA SER A 191 -7.97 -22.68 -14.96
C SER A 191 -7.70 -23.90 -15.85
N GLY A 192 -7.11 -24.93 -15.24
CA GLY A 192 -6.59 -26.07 -15.99
C GLY A 192 -5.46 -25.67 -16.95
N THR A 193 -5.67 -25.78 -18.25
CA THR A 193 -4.71 -25.41 -19.29
C THR A 193 -4.96 -24.04 -19.91
N ILE A 194 -6.04 -23.35 -19.51
CA ILE A 194 -6.46 -22.08 -20.10
C ILE A 194 -6.01 -20.95 -19.18
N THR A 195 -5.24 -20.01 -19.72
CA THR A 195 -4.84 -18.76 -19.04
C THR A 195 -5.53 -17.57 -19.72
N GLU A 196 -6.19 -16.76 -18.94
CA GLU A 196 -6.97 -15.62 -19.41
C GLU A 196 -6.53 -14.34 -18.68
N LYS A 197 -6.44 -13.24 -19.43
CA LYS A 197 -6.13 -11.92 -18.85
C LYS A 197 -7.40 -11.27 -18.32
N TYR A 198 -7.31 -10.71 -17.12
CA TYR A 198 -8.36 -9.97 -16.46
C TYR A 198 -8.04 -8.49 -16.50
N LEU A 199 -9.05 -7.65 -16.70
CA LEU A 199 -8.92 -6.21 -16.77
C LEU A 199 -9.31 -5.56 -15.44
N GLN A 200 -8.67 -4.46 -15.11
CA GLN A 200 -9.06 -3.70 -13.92
C GLN A 200 -10.40 -3.03 -14.14
N ALA A 201 -11.39 -3.36 -13.29
CA ALA A 201 -12.68 -2.70 -13.30
C ALA A 201 -12.64 -1.41 -12.48
N THR A 202 -13.15 -0.33 -13.06
CA THR A 202 -13.32 0.96 -12.40
C THR A 202 -14.76 1.22 -12.00
N ASP A 203 -15.72 0.54 -12.65
CA ASP A 203 -17.16 0.73 -12.47
C ASP A 203 -17.86 -0.63 -12.33
N ILE A 204 -18.43 -0.86 -11.15
CA ILE A 204 -19.14 -2.11 -10.84
C ILE A 204 -20.45 -2.25 -11.62
N THR A 205 -21.05 -1.15 -12.05
CA THR A 205 -22.36 -1.17 -12.75
C THR A 205 -22.28 -1.68 -14.18
N LYS A 206 -21.07 -1.75 -14.74
CA LYS A 206 -20.83 -2.20 -16.14
C LYS A 206 -20.33 -3.64 -16.22
N ILE A 207 -20.42 -4.40 -15.13
CA ILE A 207 -19.90 -5.76 -15.05
C ILE A 207 -21.05 -6.76 -15.07
N ASP A 208 -20.90 -7.80 -15.88
CA ASP A 208 -21.80 -8.95 -15.94
C ASP A 208 -21.11 -10.24 -15.45
N ALA A 209 -21.85 -11.36 -15.47
CA ALA A 209 -21.35 -12.65 -14.99
C ALA A 209 -20.20 -13.22 -15.83
N ASN A 210 -19.99 -12.73 -17.06
CA ASN A 210 -18.96 -13.20 -17.99
C ASN A 210 -17.77 -12.25 -18.06
N SER A 211 -17.84 -11.12 -17.36
CA SER A 211 -16.79 -10.10 -17.35
C SER A 211 -15.53 -10.60 -16.65
N LYS A 212 -14.41 -10.63 -17.37
CA LYS A 212 -13.09 -11.03 -16.86
C LYS A 212 -12.41 -9.80 -16.27
N VAL A 213 -12.75 -9.48 -15.02
CA VAL A 213 -12.30 -8.25 -14.37
C VAL A 213 -11.84 -8.50 -12.94
N PHE A 214 -11.00 -7.61 -12.46
CA PHE A 214 -10.60 -7.57 -11.04
C PHE A 214 -10.77 -6.16 -10.46
N PHE A 215 -10.91 -6.09 -9.15
CA PHE A 215 -10.93 -4.84 -8.39
C PHE A 215 -9.65 -4.70 -7.58
N LEU A 216 -9.03 -3.55 -7.70
CA LEU A 216 -7.85 -3.21 -6.92
C LEU A 216 -8.24 -2.29 -5.75
N SER A 217 -7.80 -2.66 -4.55
CA SER A 217 -7.92 -1.82 -3.37
C SER A 217 -6.54 -1.41 -2.88
N LEU A 218 -6.25 -0.12 -2.91
CA LEU A 218 -4.97 0.44 -2.43
C LEU A 218 -4.93 0.67 -0.91
N ILE A 219 -6.00 0.30 -0.19
CA ILE A 219 -6.06 0.42 1.27
C ILE A 219 -5.31 -0.72 1.96
N HIS A 220 -5.24 -1.88 1.30
CA HIS A 220 -4.70 -3.12 1.86
C HIS A 220 -3.47 -3.65 1.10
N ILE A 221 -2.79 -2.77 0.42
CA ILE A 221 -1.51 -3.11 -0.22
C ILE A 221 -0.39 -2.99 0.81
#